data_883ee9622cae3e06ccd6d6b3cde43591
#
_entry.id   883ee9622cae3e06ccd6d6b3cde43591
#
_cell.length_a   1.000
_cell.length_b   1.000
_cell.length_c   1.000
_cell.angle_alpha   90.00
_cell.angle_beta   90.00
_cell.angle_gamma   90.00
#
_symmetry.space_group_name_H-M   'P 1'
#
loop_
_entity.id
_entity.type
_entity.pdbx_description
1 polymer ?
#
loop_
_entity_poly.entity_id
_entity_poly.type
_entity_poly.pdbx_seq_one_letter_code
_entity_poly.pdbx_strand_id
1 'polypeptide(L)'
;MKGLYYITHIGNLPSILEKGIFSHGRIRSESIQNTTIYLEHLVNKRGNKYTADGENLWHYANLFFQPRNSMLLSVIRSKGKQNITVLRISNTVLQRQGVFITDGIASNKLTRIYSRSEGLEVLQAQQEMLQSDSWTSWNHSDKIRRQLMAECLVPNQVDPKDIQRFIVADRSVASSLWVRLSSSNIQKLVVASDIGSNIFTPFK
;
A
#
# COMPACT_ATOMS: atom_id res chain seq x y z
N MET A 1 -0.50 -2.29 -15.57
CA MET A 1 -0.55 -1.89 -14.13
C MET A 1 0.39 -0.74 -13.87
N LYS A 2 -0.05 0.30 -13.13
CA LYS A 2 0.77 1.50 -12.87
C LYS A 2 1.85 1.30 -11.79
N GLY A 3 1.76 0.30 -10.94
CA GLY A 3 2.74 0.01 -9.88
C GLY A 3 2.11 -0.65 -8.65
N LEU A 4 2.96 -0.95 -7.67
CA LEU A 4 2.57 -1.37 -6.33
C LEU A 4 2.85 -0.23 -5.36
N TYR A 5 2.00 -0.08 -4.34
CA TYR A 5 2.06 1.04 -3.41
C TYR A 5 1.92 0.60 -1.96
N TYR A 6 2.65 1.28 -1.08
CA TYR A 6 2.53 1.12 0.36
C TYR A 6 2.27 2.47 1.01
N ILE A 7 1.27 2.54 1.88
CA ILE A 7 0.89 3.76 2.59
C ILE A 7 1.44 3.66 4.01
N THR A 8 2.14 4.69 4.47
CA THR A 8 2.72 4.70 5.82
C THR A 8 2.85 6.10 6.40
N HIS A 9 3.09 6.17 7.71
CA HIS A 9 3.47 7.41 8.38
C HIS A 9 4.91 7.80 8.02
N ILE A 10 5.19 9.09 7.84
CA ILE A 10 6.54 9.58 7.50
C ILE A 10 7.58 9.19 8.57
N GLY A 11 7.18 9.10 9.83
CA GLY A 11 8.06 8.66 10.91
C GLY A 11 8.60 7.23 10.77
N ASN A 12 7.96 6.39 9.96
CA ASN A 12 8.43 5.02 9.71
C ASN A 12 9.47 4.95 8.58
N LEU A 13 9.65 6.04 7.80
CA LEU A 13 10.56 6.03 6.64
C LEU A 13 11.99 5.60 6.98
N PRO A 14 12.64 6.08 8.05
CA PRO A 14 14.02 5.66 8.33
C PRO A 14 14.15 4.14 8.47
N SER A 15 13.29 3.51 9.26
CA SER A 15 13.29 2.06 9.45
C SER A 15 12.96 1.31 8.15
N ILE A 16 11.99 1.80 7.37
CA ILE A 16 11.59 1.18 6.10
C ILE A 16 12.70 1.27 5.06
N LEU A 17 13.40 2.40 4.98
CA LEU A 17 14.49 2.60 4.03
C LEU A 17 15.74 1.79 4.38
N GLU A 18 15.93 1.46 5.65
CA GLU A 18 17.02 0.62 6.14
C GLU A 18 16.69 -0.88 6.04
N LYS A 19 15.49 -1.27 6.51
CA LYS A 19 15.14 -2.68 6.76
C LYS A 19 14.08 -3.23 5.80
N GLY A 20 13.33 -2.37 5.12
CA GLY A 20 12.22 -2.75 4.26
C GLY A 20 10.85 -2.66 4.93
N ILE A 21 9.83 -3.11 4.21
CA ILE A 21 8.44 -3.17 4.68
C ILE A 21 8.18 -4.58 5.20
N PHE A 22 7.96 -4.72 6.49
CA PHE A 22 7.73 -6.01 7.12
C PHE A 22 6.25 -6.38 7.17
N SER A 23 6.00 -7.69 7.24
CA SER A 23 4.68 -8.23 7.59
C SER A 23 4.29 -7.85 9.02
N HIS A 24 2.99 -7.82 9.32
CA HIS A 24 2.52 -7.54 10.68
C HIS A 24 3.01 -8.55 11.71
N GLY A 25 3.07 -9.82 11.33
CA GLY A 25 3.60 -10.88 12.19
C GLY A 25 5.04 -10.61 12.59
N ARG A 26 5.87 -10.21 11.65
CA ARG A 26 7.27 -9.88 11.90
C ARG A 26 7.45 -8.63 12.76
N ILE A 27 6.70 -7.56 12.46
CA ILE A 27 6.71 -6.33 13.27
C ILE A 27 6.41 -6.66 14.75
N ARG A 28 5.43 -7.53 14.98
CA ARG A 28 5.02 -7.91 16.34
C ARG A 28 6.05 -8.82 17.01
N SER A 29 6.53 -9.86 16.33
CA SER A 29 7.49 -10.82 16.91
C SER A 29 8.85 -10.20 17.24
N GLU A 30 9.31 -9.25 16.41
CA GLU A 30 10.58 -8.54 16.60
C GLU A 30 10.42 -7.22 17.38
N SER A 31 9.21 -6.92 17.89
CA SER A 31 8.89 -5.70 18.64
C SER A 31 9.37 -4.40 17.95
N ILE A 32 9.19 -4.34 16.62
CA ILE A 32 9.67 -3.21 15.82
C ILE A 32 8.84 -1.97 16.10
N GLN A 33 9.50 -0.92 16.57
CA GLN A 33 8.87 0.36 16.82
C GLN A 33 8.35 0.98 15.52
N ASN A 34 7.05 1.28 15.47
CA ASN A 34 6.43 1.95 14.32
C ASN A 34 5.31 2.90 14.75
N THR A 35 5.04 3.87 13.91
CA THR A 35 3.84 4.72 14.04
C THR A 35 2.69 4.07 13.26
N THR A 36 1.71 3.58 13.99
CA THR A 36 0.55 2.88 13.43
C THR A 36 -0.38 3.85 12.70
N ILE A 37 -0.77 3.50 11.48
CA ILE A 37 -1.76 4.24 10.67
C ILE A 37 -3.02 3.45 10.38
N TYR A 38 -3.03 2.15 10.65
CA TYR A 38 -4.14 1.25 10.38
C TYR A 38 -5.10 1.17 11.57
N LEU A 39 -6.32 0.72 11.30
CA LEU A 39 -7.31 0.38 12.33
C LEU A 39 -7.03 -1.03 12.83
N GLU A 40 -6.70 -1.17 14.10
CA GLU A 40 -6.27 -2.42 14.73
C GLU A 40 -7.26 -3.57 14.52
N HIS A 41 -8.57 -3.28 14.61
CA HIS A 41 -9.60 -4.29 14.39
C HIS A 41 -9.62 -4.87 12.95
N LEU A 42 -9.18 -4.09 11.94
CA LEU A 42 -9.05 -4.58 10.56
C LEU A 42 -7.83 -5.48 10.40
N VAL A 43 -6.74 -5.14 11.06
CA VAL A 43 -5.52 -5.95 11.05
C VAL A 43 -5.78 -7.28 11.78
N ASN A 44 -6.47 -7.26 12.91
CA ASN A 44 -6.80 -8.47 13.66
C ASN A 44 -7.64 -9.46 12.83
N LYS A 45 -8.53 -8.97 11.93
CA LYS A 45 -9.28 -9.84 11.00
C LYS A 45 -8.38 -10.60 10.01
N ARG A 46 -7.18 -10.10 9.72
CA ARG A 46 -6.20 -10.80 8.86
C ARG A 46 -5.64 -12.06 9.52
N GLY A 47 -5.50 -12.04 10.86
CA GLY A 47 -5.01 -13.18 11.63
C GLY A 47 -5.88 -14.46 11.54
N ASN A 48 -7.12 -14.32 11.03
CA ASN A 48 -8.04 -15.45 10.85
C ASN A 48 -8.19 -15.84 9.37
N LYS A 49 -7.28 -15.40 8.50
CA LYS A 49 -7.30 -15.71 7.07
C LYS A 49 -5.98 -16.33 6.63
N TYR A 50 -6.09 -17.22 5.65
CA TYR A 50 -5.00 -18.01 5.13
C TYR A 50 -4.98 -17.94 3.61
N THR A 51 -3.80 -18.05 3.04
CA THR A 51 -3.57 -18.23 1.60
C THR A 51 -3.77 -19.69 1.20
N ALA A 52 -3.77 -19.98 -0.08
CA ALA A 52 -4.01 -21.35 -0.58
C ALA A 52 -2.90 -22.34 -0.17
N ASP A 53 -1.70 -21.87 0.16
CA ASP A 53 -0.60 -22.66 0.68
C ASP A 53 -0.67 -22.86 2.21
N GLY A 54 -1.74 -22.41 2.86
CA GLY A 54 -1.98 -22.56 4.28
C GLY A 54 -1.29 -21.55 5.18
N GLU A 55 -0.61 -20.54 4.61
CA GLU A 55 0.09 -19.52 5.37
C GLU A 55 -0.85 -18.41 5.84
N ASN A 56 -0.66 -17.93 7.07
CA ASN A 56 -1.49 -16.90 7.66
C ASN A 56 -1.18 -15.50 7.06
N LEU A 57 -2.22 -14.68 6.82
CA LEU A 57 -2.05 -13.32 6.25
C LEU A 57 -1.21 -12.38 7.12
N TRP A 58 -0.99 -12.70 8.38
CA TRP A 58 -0.07 -11.94 9.24
C TRP A 58 1.38 -12.02 8.78
N HIS A 59 1.75 -13.08 8.05
CA HIS A 59 3.10 -13.29 7.53
C HIS A 59 3.35 -12.60 6.19
N TYR A 60 2.37 -11.81 5.70
CA TYR A 60 2.49 -11.07 4.45
C TYR A 60 2.57 -9.56 4.68
N ALA A 61 3.54 -8.92 4.02
CA ALA A 61 3.50 -7.48 3.78
C ALA A 61 2.47 -7.20 2.67
N ASN A 62 1.60 -6.22 2.86
CA ASN A 62 0.55 -5.91 1.90
C ASN A 62 0.84 -4.61 1.13
N LEU A 63 0.74 -4.69 -0.19
CA LEU A 63 0.87 -3.58 -1.10
C LEU A 63 -0.43 -3.37 -1.86
N PHE A 64 -0.78 -2.13 -2.17
CA PHE A 64 -1.95 -1.80 -2.95
C PHE A 64 -1.61 -1.65 -4.43
N PHE A 65 -2.50 -2.10 -5.32
CA PHE A 65 -2.41 -1.80 -6.75
C PHE A 65 -2.88 -0.38 -7.08
N GLN A 66 -3.71 0.21 -6.20
CA GLN A 66 -4.22 1.56 -6.34
C GLN A 66 -3.90 2.36 -5.07
N PRO A 67 -3.04 3.41 -5.17
CA PRO A 67 -2.65 4.18 -4.00
C PRO A 67 -3.79 5.07 -3.49
N ARG A 68 -4.62 5.61 -4.40
CA ARG A 68 -5.76 6.45 -4.07
C ARG A 68 -6.97 5.58 -3.74
N ASN A 69 -7.09 5.14 -2.51
CA ASN A 69 -8.09 4.21 -2.01
C ASN A 69 -8.69 4.66 -0.67
N SER A 70 -9.65 3.91 -0.17
CA SER A 70 -10.37 4.24 1.07
C SER A 70 -9.46 4.29 2.30
N MET A 71 -8.39 3.48 2.34
CA MET A 71 -7.42 3.52 3.44
C MET A 71 -6.66 4.85 3.44
N LEU A 72 -6.10 5.26 2.30
CA LEU A 72 -5.37 6.52 2.21
C LEU A 72 -6.25 7.70 2.62
N LEU A 73 -7.50 7.74 2.16
CA LEU A 73 -8.44 8.78 2.55
C LEU A 73 -8.69 8.81 4.06
N SER A 74 -8.94 7.65 4.67
CA SER A 74 -9.16 7.53 6.12
C SER A 74 -7.95 8.01 6.91
N VAL A 75 -6.75 7.61 6.49
CA VAL A 75 -5.50 7.97 7.15
C VAL A 75 -5.18 9.47 7.02
N ILE A 76 -5.42 10.06 5.84
CA ILE A 76 -5.28 11.51 5.63
C ILE A 76 -6.22 12.29 6.54
N ARG A 77 -7.47 11.84 6.68
CA ARG A 77 -8.47 12.49 7.55
C ARG A 77 -8.09 12.41 9.03
N SER A 78 -7.54 11.29 9.47
CA SER A 78 -7.22 11.04 10.89
C SER A 78 -5.85 11.56 11.32
N LYS A 79 -4.86 11.55 10.43
CA LYS A 79 -3.45 11.88 10.76
C LYS A 79 -2.94 13.15 10.07
N GLY A 80 -3.68 13.67 9.08
CA GLY A 80 -3.23 14.77 8.23
C GLY A 80 -2.30 14.29 7.11
N LYS A 81 -2.47 14.87 5.91
CA LYS A 81 -1.68 14.51 4.72
C LYS A 81 -0.17 14.74 4.89
N GLN A 82 0.21 15.70 5.74
CA GLN A 82 1.61 16.05 6.02
C GLN A 82 2.37 14.96 6.78
N ASN A 83 1.65 14.03 7.42
CA ASN A 83 2.23 12.93 8.18
C ASN A 83 2.25 11.60 7.40
N ILE A 84 1.77 11.61 6.17
CA ILE A 84 1.61 10.40 5.36
C ILE A 84 2.51 10.45 4.13
N THR A 85 3.12 9.32 3.81
CA THR A 85 3.81 9.09 2.55
C THR A 85 3.27 7.85 1.85
N VAL A 86 3.33 7.88 0.52
CA VAL A 86 3.00 6.74 -0.33
C VAL A 86 4.26 6.26 -1.02
N LEU A 87 4.68 5.06 -0.71
CA LEU A 87 5.85 4.43 -1.33
C LEU A 87 5.42 3.76 -2.63
N ARG A 88 6.17 3.98 -3.71
CA ARG A 88 6.06 3.20 -4.94
C ARG A 88 7.07 2.07 -4.91
N ILE A 89 6.58 0.85 -5.10
CA ILE A 89 7.36 -0.38 -5.05
C ILE A 89 7.54 -0.93 -6.47
N SER A 90 8.67 -1.56 -6.72
CA SER A 90 8.96 -2.21 -8.00
C SER A 90 7.97 -3.34 -8.30
N ASN A 91 7.53 -3.43 -9.55
CA ASN A 91 6.70 -4.54 -10.01
C ASN A 91 7.47 -5.89 -10.04
N THR A 92 8.80 -5.87 -9.92
CA THR A 92 9.61 -7.09 -9.79
C THR A 92 9.22 -7.92 -8.56
N VAL A 93 8.65 -7.28 -7.53
CA VAL A 93 8.12 -7.96 -6.34
C VAL A 93 7.04 -8.98 -6.71
N LEU A 94 6.24 -8.73 -7.75
CA LEU A 94 5.24 -9.68 -8.25
C LEU A 94 5.84 -11.01 -8.72
N GLN A 95 7.13 -11.04 -9.07
CA GLN A 95 7.79 -12.26 -9.55
C GLN A 95 8.30 -13.16 -8.41
N ARG A 96 8.19 -12.70 -7.16
CA ARG A 96 8.64 -13.49 -6.01
C ARG A 96 7.75 -14.70 -5.81
N GLN A 97 8.35 -15.80 -5.36
CA GLN A 97 7.62 -17.00 -4.98
C GLN A 97 6.72 -16.72 -3.77
N GLY A 98 5.55 -17.34 -3.71
CA GLY A 98 4.60 -17.20 -2.60
C GLY A 98 3.84 -15.85 -2.59
N VAL A 99 3.93 -15.06 -3.66
CA VAL A 99 3.10 -13.85 -3.81
C VAL A 99 1.67 -14.26 -4.18
N PHE A 100 0.70 -13.73 -3.43
CA PHE A 100 -0.73 -13.83 -3.70
C PHE A 100 -1.33 -12.47 -4.01
N ILE A 101 -2.48 -12.48 -4.68
CA ILE A 101 -3.21 -11.27 -5.07
C ILE A 101 -4.64 -11.40 -4.58
N THR A 102 -5.20 -10.27 -4.11
CA THR A 102 -6.60 -10.20 -3.69
C THR A 102 -7.40 -9.28 -4.60
N ASP A 103 -8.70 -9.56 -4.75
CA ASP A 103 -9.64 -8.73 -5.52
C ASP A 103 -10.25 -7.57 -4.70
N GLY A 104 -9.72 -7.30 -3.53
CA GLY A 104 -10.15 -6.25 -2.61
C GLY A 104 -9.30 -6.26 -1.34
N ILE A 105 -9.69 -5.48 -0.33
CA ILE A 105 -9.00 -5.50 0.96
C ILE A 105 -9.03 -6.91 1.58
N ALA A 106 -7.88 -7.46 1.91
CA ALA A 106 -7.75 -8.85 2.36
C ALA A 106 -8.54 -9.18 3.65
N SER A 107 -8.79 -8.18 4.52
CA SER A 107 -9.60 -8.36 5.73
C SER A 107 -11.12 -8.50 5.47
N ASN A 108 -11.62 -8.19 4.27
CA ASN A 108 -13.04 -8.26 3.93
C ASN A 108 -13.46 -9.71 3.65
N LYS A 109 -14.64 -10.12 4.16
CA LYS A 109 -15.18 -11.48 4.00
C LYS A 109 -15.44 -11.85 2.53
N LEU A 110 -15.80 -10.89 1.70
CA LEU A 110 -16.10 -11.08 0.27
C LEU A 110 -14.85 -11.07 -0.62
N THR A 111 -13.70 -10.76 -0.06
CA THR A 111 -12.43 -10.74 -0.80
C THR A 111 -11.88 -12.15 -0.95
N ARG A 112 -11.55 -12.49 -2.19
CA ARG A 112 -10.88 -13.74 -2.55
C ARG A 112 -9.38 -13.51 -2.66
N ILE A 113 -8.62 -14.57 -2.36
CA ILE A 113 -7.17 -14.62 -2.48
C ILE A 113 -6.85 -15.58 -3.61
N TYR A 114 -6.06 -15.12 -4.55
CA TYR A 114 -5.72 -15.84 -5.78
C TYR A 114 -4.22 -16.10 -5.85
N SER A 115 -3.82 -17.11 -6.59
CA SER A 115 -2.44 -17.21 -7.09
C SER A 115 -2.07 -15.94 -7.85
N ARG A 116 -0.78 -15.71 -8.05
CA ARG A 116 -0.30 -14.52 -8.77
C ARG A 116 -0.90 -14.42 -10.18
N SER A 117 -0.89 -15.49 -10.95
CA SER A 117 -1.38 -15.50 -12.36
C SER A 117 -2.88 -15.18 -12.41
N GLU A 118 -3.69 -15.95 -11.71
CA GLU A 118 -5.14 -15.75 -11.66
C GLU A 118 -5.52 -14.37 -11.14
N GLY A 119 -4.83 -13.90 -10.09
CA GLY A 119 -5.11 -12.58 -9.50
C GLY A 119 -4.78 -11.44 -10.45
N LEU A 120 -3.74 -11.55 -11.27
CA LEU A 120 -3.42 -10.54 -12.30
C LEU A 120 -4.50 -10.47 -13.37
N GLU A 121 -5.04 -11.61 -13.83
CA GLU A 121 -6.16 -11.66 -14.79
C GLU A 121 -7.42 -11.03 -14.20
N VAL A 122 -7.76 -11.37 -12.95
CA VAL A 122 -8.90 -10.76 -12.23
C VAL A 122 -8.75 -9.25 -12.12
N LEU A 123 -7.55 -8.76 -11.78
CA LEU A 123 -7.28 -7.32 -11.67
C LEU A 123 -7.35 -6.62 -13.02
N GLN A 124 -6.90 -7.23 -14.09
CA GLN A 124 -6.99 -6.66 -15.43
C GLN A 124 -8.45 -6.48 -15.83
N ALA A 125 -9.29 -7.50 -15.68
CA ALA A 125 -10.72 -7.40 -15.93
C ALA A 125 -11.40 -6.33 -15.06
N GLN A 126 -11.01 -6.20 -13.80
CA GLN A 126 -11.50 -5.14 -12.91
C GLN A 126 -11.08 -3.75 -13.39
N GLN A 127 -9.83 -3.57 -13.84
CA GLN A 127 -9.34 -2.28 -14.33
C GLN A 127 -10.08 -1.83 -15.59
N GLU A 128 -10.36 -2.71 -16.51
CA GLU A 128 -11.15 -2.43 -17.72
C GLU A 128 -12.57 -1.94 -17.35
N MET A 129 -13.19 -2.62 -16.39
CA MET A 129 -14.51 -2.24 -15.89
C MET A 129 -14.49 -0.90 -15.14
N LEU A 130 -13.42 -0.61 -14.38
CA LEU A 130 -13.25 0.63 -13.63
C LEU A 130 -12.86 1.82 -14.51
N GLN A 131 -12.27 1.60 -15.68
CA GLN A 131 -11.94 2.66 -16.65
C GLN A 131 -13.17 3.16 -17.40
N SER A 132 -14.21 2.34 -17.52
CA SER A 132 -15.48 2.73 -18.15
C SER A 132 -16.32 3.66 -17.26
N ASP A 133 -16.13 3.59 -15.94
CA ASP A 133 -16.84 4.46 -14.98
C ASP A 133 -15.91 5.62 -14.57
N SER A 134 -16.36 6.86 -14.79
CA SER A 134 -15.57 8.04 -14.44
C SER A 134 -15.20 8.03 -12.96
N TRP A 135 -13.92 7.96 -12.68
CA TRP A 135 -13.29 7.92 -11.34
C TRP A 135 -13.54 9.18 -10.48
N THR A 136 -14.48 10.02 -10.85
CA THR A 136 -14.66 11.35 -10.29
C THR A 136 -15.57 11.42 -9.08
N SER A 137 -16.32 10.35 -8.75
CA SER A 137 -17.23 10.38 -7.61
C SER A 137 -17.04 9.19 -6.66
N TRP A 138 -17.04 9.48 -5.36
CA TRP A 138 -17.10 8.48 -4.27
C TRP A 138 -18.49 7.82 -4.10
N ASN A 139 -19.43 8.12 -4.96
CA ASN A 139 -20.73 7.45 -5.04
C ASN A 139 -20.65 6.03 -5.61
N HIS A 140 -19.43 5.47 -5.63
CA HIS A 140 -19.23 4.09 -6.04
C HIS A 140 -19.87 3.12 -5.05
N SER A 141 -20.43 2.05 -5.60
CA SER A 141 -20.94 0.92 -4.81
C SER A 141 -19.84 0.36 -3.88
N ASP A 142 -20.25 -0.29 -2.79
CA ASP A 142 -19.31 -0.95 -1.88
C ASP A 142 -18.41 -1.98 -2.59
N LYS A 143 -18.91 -2.58 -3.67
CA LYS A 143 -18.16 -3.48 -4.53
C LYS A 143 -16.94 -2.77 -5.14
N ILE A 144 -17.14 -1.62 -5.78
CA ILE A 144 -16.07 -0.84 -6.41
C ILE A 144 -15.06 -0.35 -5.35
N ARG A 145 -15.56 0.20 -4.24
CA ARG A 145 -14.67 0.62 -3.12
C ARG A 145 -13.80 -0.51 -2.62
N ARG A 146 -14.35 -1.73 -2.51
CA ARG A 146 -13.61 -2.93 -2.14
C ARG A 146 -12.55 -3.29 -3.19
N GLN A 147 -12.90 -3.27 -4.47
CA GLN A 147 -12.00 -3.60 -5.58
C GLN A 147 -10.81 -2.64 -5.69
N LEU A 148 -11.03 -1.34 -5.39
CA LEU A 148 -9.97 -0.33 -5.31
C LEU A 148 -8.92 -0.62 -4.21
N MET A 149 -9.26 -1.47 -3.26
CA MET A 149 -8.41 -1.90 -2.16
C MET A 149 -7.72 -3.25 -2.44
N ALA A 150 -7.68 -3.71 -3.71
CA ALA A 150 -6.97 -4.92 -4.08
C ALA A 150 -5.50 -4.87 -3.64
N GLU A 151 -5.02 -5.98 -3.09
CA GLU A 151 -3.69 -6.06 -2.48
C GLU A 151 -2.81 -7.11 -3.18
N CYS A 152 -1.52 -6.82 -3.24
CA CYS A 152 -0.46 -7.79 -3.45
C CYS A 152 0.10 -8.20 -2.09
N LEU A 153 0.04 -9.47 -1.77
CA LEU A 153 0.52 -10.08 -0.53
C LEU A 153 1.91 -10.64 -0.76
N VAL A 154 2.91 -10.04 -0.13
CA VAL A 154 4.33 -10.41 -0.28
C VAL A 154 4.78 -11.15 0.97
N PRO A 155 5.33 -12.39 0.87
CA PRO A 155 5.79 -13.14 2.03
C PRO A 155 6.84 -12.38 2.83
N ASN A 156 6.69 -12.36 4.14
CA ASN A 156 7.61 -11.80 5.14
C ASN A 156 7.89 -10.30 5.00
N GLN A 157 8.47 -9.85 3.89
CA GLN A 157 8.91 -8.45 3.72
C GLN A 157 9.06 -8.03 2.26
N VAL A 158 9.07 -6.72 2.06
CA VAL A 158 9.54 -6.06 0.83
C VAL A 158 10.89 -5.41 1.13
N ASP A 159 11.91 -5.71 0.34
CA ASP A 159 13.27 -5.21 0.57
C ASP A 159 13.38 -3.71 0.27
N PRO A 160 14.31 -2.99 0.93
CA PRO A 160 14.57 -1.57 0.65
C PRO A 160 14.93 -1.27 -0.81
N LYS A 161 15.59 -2.21 -1.50
CA LYS A 161 15.98 -2.08 -2.92
C LYS A 161 14.78 -1.99 -3.85
N ASP A 162 13.62 -2.55 -3.47
CA ASP A 162 12.40 -2.52 -4.26
C ASP A 162 11.63 -1.21 -4.11
N ILE A 163 12.02 -0.35 -3.17
CA ILE A 163 11.41 0.98 -2.97
C ILE A 163 11.97 1.93 -4.01
N GLN A 164 11.14 2.28 -4.98
CA GLN A 164 11.52 3.15 -6.11
C GLN A 164 11.36 4.62 -5.79
N ARG A 165 10.27 4.99 -5.11
CA ARG A 165 9.95 6.39 -4.77
C ARG A 165 9.16 6.44 -3.46
N PHE A 166 9.24 7.56 -2.79
CA PHE A 166 8.30 7.92 -1.72
C PHE A 166 7.72 9.31 -2.01
N ILE A 167 6.40 9.33 -2.10
CA ILE A 167 5.61 10.46 -2.56
C ILE A 167 5.02 11.14 -1.33
N VAL A 168 5.26 12.44 -1.20
CA VAL A 168 4.74 13.27 -0.12
C VAL A 168 3.75 14.30 -0.64
N ALA A 169 2.94 14.87 0.25
CA ALA A 169 1.82 15.72 -0.11
C ALA A 169 2.27 17.06 -0.71
N ASP A 170 3.30 17.68 -0.14
CA ASP A 170 3.74 19.02 -0.49
C ASP A 170 5.24 19.25 -0.19
N ARG A 171 5.73 20.41 -0.64
CA ARG A 171 7.15 20.78 -0.53
C ARG A 171 7.61 21.02 0.89
N SER A 172 6.73 21.43 1.80
CA SER A 172 7.10 21.64 3.20
C SER A 172 7.47 20.31 3.86
N VAL A 173 6.69 19.25 3.57
CA VAL A 173 7.00 17.89 4.01
C VAL A 173 8.31 17.38 3.38
N ALA A 174 8.50 17.61 2.08
CA ALA A 174 9.74 17.23 1.40
C ALA A 174 10.96 17.90 2.06
N SER A 175 10.90 19.20 2.34
CA SER A 175 11.98 19.94 3.00
C SER A 175 12.30 19.40 4.40
N SER A 176 11.28 19.02 5.17
CA SER A 176 11.48 18.45 6.51
C SER A 176 12.13 17.06 6.50
N LEU A 177 11.93 16.30 5.44
CA LEU A 177 12.55 14.98 5.25
C LEU A 177 13.97 15.08 4.68
N TRP A 178 14.25 16.10 3.88
CA TRP A 178 15.53 16.29 3.23
C TRP A 178 16.73 16.22 4.18
N VAL A 179 16.61 16.85 5.34
CA VAL A 179 17.66 16.88 6.37
C VAL A 179 17.84 15.55 7.12
N ARG A 180 16.93 14.61 6.95
CA ARG A 180 16.91 13.32 7.67
C ARG A 180 17.25 12.12 6.78
N LEU A 181 17.35 12.32 5.47
CA LEU A 181 17.55 11.26 4.50
C LEU A 181 18.98 11.28 3.97
N SER A 182 19.52 10.09 3.68
CA SER A 182 20.78 9.96 2.94
C SER A 182 20.64 10.48 1.51
N SER A 183 21.75 10.86 0.87
CA SER A 183 21.77 11.37 -0.51
C SER A 183 21.10 10.40 -1.50
N SER A 184 21.29 9.10 -1.34
CA SER A 184 20.69 8.07 -2.18
C SER A 184 19.18 7.97 -2.00
N ASN A 185 18.66 8.25 -0.80
CA ASN A 185 17.23 8.22 -0.51
C ASN A 185 16.54 9.52 -0.89
N ILE A 186 17.23 10.66 -0.81
CA ILE A 186 16.72 11.96 -1.29
C ILE A 186 16.31 11.88 -2.76
N GLN A 187 17.06 11.19 -3.61
CA GLN A 187 16.73 11.00 -5.02
C GLN A 187 15.41 10.28 -5.28
N LYS A 188 14.92 9.52 -4.29
CA LYS A 188 13.63 8.82 -4.36
C LYS A 188 12.46 9.67 -3.85
N LEU A 189 12.74 10.81 -3.19
CA LEU A 189 11.72 11.71 -2.66
C LEU A 189 11.07 12.52 -3.77
N VAL A 190 9.74 12.51 -3.80
CA VAL A 190 8.95 13.18 -4.84
C VAL A 190 7.76 13.89 -4.21
N VAL A 191 7.51 15.12 -4.61
CA VAL A 191 6.29 15.84 -4.24
C VAL A 191 5.18 15.50 -5.24
N ALA A 192 3.99 15.20 -4.75
CA ALA A 192 2.86 14.75 -5.58
C ALA A 192 2.55 15.72 -6.73
N SER A 193 2.58 17.04 -6.48
CA SER A 193 2.35 18.08 -7.50
C SER A 193 3.39 18.05 -8.61
N ASP A 194 4.65 17.77 -8.30
CA ASP A 194 5.77 17.82 -9.25
C ASP A 194 5.71 16.67 -10.29
N ILE A 195 4.95 15.63 -10.00
CA ILE A 195 4.69 14.51 -10.92
C ILE A 195 3.26 14.50 -11.46
N GLY A 196 2.50 15.59 -11.29
CA GLY A 196 1.10 15.65 -11.72
C GLY A 196 0.19 14.63 -11.03
N SER A 197 0.57 14.19 -9.82
CA SER A 197 -0.18 13.15 -9.10
C SER A 197 -1.27 13.74 -8.22
N ASN A 198 -2.47 13.20 -8.32
CA ASN A 198 -3.61 13.56 -7.47
C ASN A 198 -3.78 12.65 -6.25
N ILE A 199 -2.73 11.88 -5.86
CA ILE A 199 -2.79 10.90 -4.76
C ILE A 199 -3.35 11.53 -3.47
N PHE A 200 -2.88 12.73 -3.10
CA PHE A 200 -3.30 13.43 -1.88
C PHE A 200 -4.45 14.42 -2.09
N THR A 201 -4.97 14.54 -3.30
CA THR A 201 -6.10 15.43 -3.57
C THR A 201 -7.37 14.84 -2.95
N PRO A 202 -8.16 15.64 -2.21
CA PRO A 202 -9.45 15.18 -1.70
C PRO A 202 -10.32 14.67 -2.84
N PHE A 203 -11.09 13.64 -2.57
CA PHE A 203 -12.14 13.23 -3.49
C PHE A 203 -13.28 14.25 -3.40
N LYS A 204 -13.67 14.78 -4.51
CA LYS A 204 -14.85 15.67 -4.63
C LYS A 204 -16.14 14.86 -4.59
#